data_6d687c6246ab14e1f28da4910a816675
#
_entry.id   6d687c6246ab14e1f28da4910a816675
#
_cell.length_a   1.000
_cell.length_b   1.000
_cell.length_c   1.000
_cell.angle_alpha   90.00
_cell.angle_beta   90.00
_cell.angle_gamma   90.00
#
_symmetry.space_group_name_H-M   'P 1'
#
loop_
_entity.id
_entity.type
_entity.pdbx_description
1 polymer ?
#
loop_
_entity_poly.entity_id
_entity_poly.type
_entity_poly.pdbx_seq_one_letter_code
_entity_poly.pdbx_strand_id
1 'polypeptide(L)'
;GKVGLGSDQAPGNNCNNLFNEMKFTAIMHKYKNHNATVFPAWKVLRMATIEAAQAMGIADQVGSLRSGKKADVILVDLLNPALSPILPGPVRNIVPNLVYAANGSEVETVIIDGQVVVDQHEILTVSEKDVVSAANRSAMEICKRLKQTGWEKDLPLAKWGEEGYY
;
A
#
# COMPACT_ATOMS: atom_id res chain seq x y z
N GLY A 1 5.09 -17.84 14.97
CA GLY A 1 3.86 -17.53 14.27
C GLY A 1 4.11 -16.88 12.93
N LYS A 2 3.09 -16.84 12.06
CA LYS A 2 3.16 -16.08 10.79
C LYS A 2 2.54 -14.70 11.02
N VAL A 3 3.13 -13.68 10.41
CA VAL A 3 2.69 -12.29 10.50
C VAL A 3 2.55 -11.76 9.08
N GLY A 4 1.39 -11.19 8.77
CA GLY A 4 1.13 -10.47 7.53
C GLY A 4 1.21 -8.95 7.74
N LEU A 5 1.43 -8.23 6.64
CA LEU A 5 1.32 -6.77 6.61
C LEU A 5 -0.10 -6.38 6.20
N GLY A 6 -0.57 -5.28 6.74
CA GLY A 6 -1.81 -4.62 6.37
C GLY A 6 -1.67 -3.11 6.55
N SER A 7 -2.42 -2.34 5.78
CA SER A 7 -2.39 -0.88 5.82
C SER A 7 -3.33 -0.27 6.87
N ASP A 8 -4.12 -1.08 7.56
CA ASP A 8 -5.22 -0.62 8.40
C ASP A 8 -6.28 0.17 7.57
N GLN A 9 -7.23 0.78 8.23
CA GLN A 9 -8.27 1.60 7.61
C GLN A 9 -7.75 3.00 7.21
N ALA A 10 -8.32 3.59 6.18
CA ALA A 10 -7.92 4.91 5.71
C ALA A 10 -7.90 6.01 6.79
N PRO A 11 -8.88 6.10 7.73
CA PRO A 11 -8.81 7.07 8.82
C PRO A 11 -7.65 6.86 9.80
N GLY A 12 -7.10 5.65 9.89
CA GLY A 12 -5.97 5.33 10.78
C GLY A 12 -4.61 5.55 10.12
N ASN A 13 -4.48 5.23 8.84
CA ASN A 13 -3.22 5.25 8.11
C ASN A 13 -3.14 6.35 7.04
N ASN A 14 -4.26 6.83 6.51
CA ASN A 14 -4.35 7.79 5.40
C ASN A 14 -3.78 7.28 4.05
N CYS A 15 -3.12 6.14 4.01
CA CYS A 15 -2.43 5.64 2.84
C CYS A 15 -2.62 4.13 2.69
N ASN A 16 -3.66 3.67 2.00
CA ASN A 16 -3.90 2.24 1.75
C ASN A 16 -2.89 1.66 0.74
N ASN A 17 -1.60 1.78 1.05
CA ASN A 17 -0.51 1.41 0.15
C ASN A 17 0.45 0.41 0.80
N LEU A 18 0.36 -0.86 0.37
CA LEU A 18 1.17 -1.93 0.93
C LEU A 18 2.67 -1.82 0.58
N PHE A 19 3.05 -1.11 -0.48
CA PHE A 19 4.47 -0.82 -0.75
C PHE A 19 5.05 0.08 0.35
N ASN A 20 4.32 1.09 0.80
CA ASN A 20 4.72 1.92 1.92
C ASN A 20 4.85 1.10 3.21
N GLU A 21 3.90 0.21 3.50
CA GLU A 21 3.95 -0.67 4.68
C GLU A 21 5.19 -1.58 4.65
N MET A 22 5.54 -2.12 3.49
CA MET A 22 6.77 -2.89 3.33
C MET A 22 8.01 -2.04 3.67
N LYS A 23 8.10 -0.83 3.13
CA LYS A 23 9.23 0.09 3.37
C LYS A 23 9.34 0.44 4.85
N PHE A 24 8.24 0.87 5.47
CA PHE A 24 8.22 1.23 6.89
C PHE A 24 8.56 0.04 7.79
N THR A 25 8.01 -1.13 7.52
CA THR A 25 8.36 -2.35 8.27
C THR A 25 9.86 -2.62 8.22
N ALA A 26 10.45 -2.60 7.03
CA ALA A 26 11.87 -2.84 6.86
C ALA A 26 12.73 -1.81 7.61
N ILE A 27 12.42 -0.52 7.49
CA ILE A 27 13.23 0.57 8.05
C ILE A 27 13.07 0.63 9.58
N MET A 28 11.84 0.62 10.08
CA MET A 28 11.56 0.78 11.51
C MET A 28 12.12 -0.36 12.36
N HIS A 29 12.05 -1.59 11.85
CA HIS A 29 12.64 -2.72 12.57
C HIS A 29 14.19 -2.68 12.58
N LYS A 30 14.82 -2.24 11.48
CA LYS A 30 16.27 -2.02 11.46
C LYS A 30 16.68 -0.93 12.44
N TYR A 31 15.96 0.17 12.47
CA TYR A 31 16.20 1.26 13.40
C TYR A 31 16.04 0.82 14.85
N LYS A 32 14.91 0.21 15.20
CA LYS A 32 14.61 -0.26 16.56
C LYS A 32 15.66 -1.25 17.09
N ASN A 33 16.17 -2.13 16.24
CA ASN A 33 17.12 -3.15 16.64
C ASN A 33 18.59 -2.71 16.46
N HIS A 34 18.85 -1.49 16.00
CA HIS A 34 20.18 -1.01 15.64
C HIS A 34 20.97 -2.01 14.76
N ASN A 35 20.25 -2.69 13.85
CA ASN A 35 20.80 -3.77 13.02
C ASN A 35 20.23 -3.72 11.61
N ALA A 36 21.08 -3.42 10.62
CA ALA A 36 20.69 -3.31 9.22
C ALA A 36 20.29 -4.65 8.56
N THR A 37 20.63 -5.79 9.19
CA THR A 37 20.38 -7.12 8.61
C THR A 37 19.02 -7.72 8.97
N VAL A 38 18.32 -7.19 10.00
CA VAL A 38 16.99 -7.67 10.36
C VAL A 38 15.96 -7.24 9.31
N PHE A 39 14.91 -8.01 9.16
CA PHE A 39 13.83 -7.77 8.19
C PHE A 39 14.36 -7.44 6.78
N PRO A 40 15.16 -8.35 6.18
CA PRO A 40 15.63 -8.15 4.81
C PRO A 40 14.46 -8.06 3.84
N ALA A 41 14.63 -7.39 2.70
CA ALA A 41 13.57 -7.12 1.73
C ALA A 41 12.76 -8.37 1.35
N TRP A 42 13.40 -9.51 1.14
CA TRP A 42 12.73 -10.78 0.85
C TRP A 42 11.79 -11.23 1.97
N LYS A 43 12.16 -11.03 3.22
CA LYS A 43 11.30 -11.35 4.37
C LYS A 43 10.06 -10.45 4.35
N VAL A 44 10.26 -9.17 4.13
CA VAL A 44 9.17 -8.17 4.12
C VAL A 44 8.21 -8.42 2.96
N LEU A 45 8.71 -8.72 1.76
CA LEU A 45 7.86 -9.10 0.62
C LEU A 45 7.03 -10.36 0.92
N ARG A 46 7.60 -11.36 1.60
CA ARG A 46 6.85 -12.54 2.02
C ARG A 46 5.76 -12.21 3.04
N MET A 47 5.99 -11.25 3.93
CA MET A 47 4.98 -10.78 4.89
C MET A 47 3.83 -10.05 4.19
N ALA A 48 4.07 -9.41 3.04
CA ALA A 48 3.04 -8.80 2.20
C ALA A 48 2.34 -9.81 1.26
N THR A 49 2.80 -11.04 1.17
CA THR A 49 2.29 -12.04 0.23
C THR A 49 1.98 -13.36 0.93
N ILE A 50 2.81 -14.38 0.76
CA ILE A 50 2.52 -15.75 1.25
C ILE A 50 2.40 -15.85 2.77
N GLU A 51 3.15 -15.08 3.54
CA GLU A 51 3.05 -15.14 5.01
C GLU A 51 1.77 -14.45 5.51
N ALA A 52 1.31 -13.39 4.82
CA ALA A 52 -0.01 -12.82 5.08
C ALA A 52 -1.12 -13.84 4.79
N ALA A 53 -1.08 -14.50 3.64
CA ALA A 53 -2.03 -15.56 3.29
C ALA A 53 -2.01 -16.71 4.31
N GLN A 54 -0.83 -17.09 4.84
CA GLN A 54 -0.70 -18.08 5.90
C GLN A 54 -1.32 -17.63 7.23
N ALA A 55 -1.13 -16.35 7.59
CA ALA A 55 -1.71 -15.78 8.80
C ALA A 55 -3.24 -15.73 8.73
N MET A 56 -3.79 -15.53 7.53
CA MET A 56 -5.23 -15.51 7.25
C MET A 56 -5.84 -16.93 7.04
N GLY A 57 -5.02 -18.00 6.94
CA GLY A 57 -5.49 -19.35 6.69
C GLY A 57 -5.91 -19.64 5.24
N ILE A 58 -5.48 -18.83 4.26
CA ILE A 58 -5.84 -18.95 2.84
C ILE A 58 -4.62 -19.16 1.92
N ALA A 59 -3.51 -19.62 2.47
CA ALA A 59 -2.26 -19.79 1.73
C ALA A 59 -2.30 -20.93 0.69
N ASP A 60 -3.26 -21.80 0.77
CA ASP A 60 -3.57 -22.83 -0.25
C ASP A 60 -4.18 -22.21 -1.52
N GLN A 61 -4.87 -21.06 -1.39
CA GLN A 61 -5.57 -20.38 -2.47
C GLN A 61 -4.75 -19.24 -3.11
N VAL A 62 -4.06 -18.43 -2.30
CA VAL A 62 -3.39 -17.18 -2.76
C VAL A 62 -1.99 -17.01 -2.15
N GLY A 63 -1.36 -15.87 -2.43
CA GLY A 63 -0.10 -15.43 -1.82
C GLY A 63 1.17 -15.98 -2.48
N SER A 64 1.05 -16.81 -3.52
CA SER A 64 2.20 -17.27 -4.31
C SER A 64 1.76 -17.77 -5.69
N LEU A 65 2.62 -17.61 -6.67
CA LEU A 65 2.41 -18.13 -8.03
C LEU A 65 2.70 -19.64 -8.06
N ARG A 66 1.65 -20.45 -7.97
CA ARG A 66 1.72 -21.92 -8.07
C ARG A 66 0.51 -22.44 -8.81
N SER A 67 0.70 -23.51 -9.57
CA SER A 67 -0.41 -24.25 -10.20
C SER A 67 -1.46 -24.65 -9.18
N GLY A 68 -2.73 -24.46 -9.51
CA GLY A 68 -3.88 -24.75 -8.66
C GLY A 68 -4.28 -23.64 -7.69
N LYS A 69 -3.55 -22.53 -7.65
CA LYS A 69 -3.95 -21.33 -6.89
C LYS A 69 -4.69 -20.32 -7.77
N LYS A 70 -5.44 -19.45 -7.12
CA LYS A 70 -6.05 -18.29 -7.77
C LYS A 70 -4.98 -17.38 -8.35
N ALA A 71 -5.27 -16.80 -9.50
CA ALA A 71 -4.38 -15.84 -10.14
C ALA A 71 -4.63 -14.43 -9.55
N ASP A 72 -4.02 -14.17 -8.39
CA ASP A 72 -3.88 -12.84 -7.82
C ASP A 72 -2.46 -12.37 -8.12
N VAL A 73 -2.31 -11.51 -9.13
CA VAL A 73 -1.03 -11.14 -9.73
C VAL A 73 -1.01 -9.65 -10.04
N ILE A 74 0.12 -9.00 -9.78
CA ILE A 74 0.41 -7.67 -10.30
C ILE A 74 1.56 -7.74 -11.30
N LEU A 75 1.47 -6.96 -12.38
CA LEU A 75 2.58 -6.71 -13.29
C LEU A 75 3.17 -5.34 -12.97
N VAL A 76 4.48 -5.30 -12.85
CA VAL A 76 5.22 -4.10 -12.44
C VAL A 76 6.15 -3.69 -13.57
N ASP A 77 6.06 -2.43 -14.01
CA ASP A 77 6.96 -1.85 -14.98
C ASP A 77 8.37 -1.67 -14.39
N LEU A 78 9.31 -2.49 -14.84
CA LEU A 78 10.71 -2.43 -14.40
C LEU A 78 11.52 -1.34 -15.09
N LEU A 79 10.97 -0.68 -16.12
CA LEU A 79 11.61 0.46 -16.80
C LEU A 79 11.32 1.78 -16.06
N ASN A 80 10.45 1.76 -15.06
CA ASN A 80 10.17 2.92 -14.23
C ASN A 80 11.48 3.43 -13.58
N PRO A 81 11.76 4.74 -13.63
CA PRO A 81 12.98 5.33 -13.05
C PRO A 81 13.18 5.00 -11.56
N ALA A 82 12.09 4.86 -10.78
CA ALA A 82 12.18 4.52 -9.37
C ALA A 82 12.78 3.12 -9.11
N LEU A 83 12.65 2.21 -10.07
CA LEU A 83 13.18 0.84 -9.97
C LEU A 83 14.52 0.65 -10.68
N SER A 84 15.00 1.66 -11.39
CA SER A 84 16.23 1.59 -12.18
C SER A 84 17.47 1.94 -11.34
N PRO A 85 18.65 1.35 -11.62
CA PRO A 85 18.87 0.24 -12.56
C PRO A 85 18.47 -1.12 -11.99
N ILE A 86 18.08 -2.05 -12.87
CA ILE A 86 17.86 -3.46 -12.51
C ILE A 86 19.17 -4.23 -12.68
N LEU A 87 19.65 -4.81 -11.60
CA LEU A 87 20.89 -5.59 -11.59
C LEU A 87 20.59 -7.09 -11.78
N PRO A 88 21.26 -7.75 -12.75
CA PRO A 88 21.11 -9.19 -12.99
C PRO A 88 22.01 -10.03 -12.07
N GLY A 89 21.83 -11.35 -12.13
CA GLY A 89 22.73 -12.34 -11.53
C GLY A 89 22.74 -12.34 -10.01
N PRO A 90 23.92 -12.52 -9.37
CA PRO A 90 24.00 -12.72 -7.92
C PRO A 90 23.67 -11.46 -7.12
N VAL A 91 23.75 -10.27 -7.71
CA VAL A 91 23.44 -8.97 -7.07
C VAL A 91 22.04 -8.47 -7.37
N ARG A 92 21.11 -9.37 -7.67
CA ARG A 92 19.71 -9.00 -7.97
C ARG A 92 19.11 -8.03 -6.95
N ASN A 93 18.60 -6.89 -7.45
CA ASN A 93 18.02 -5.85 -6.62
C ASN A 93 16.50 -5.63 -6.82
N ILE A 94 15.83 -6.46 -7.64
CA ILE A 94 14.38 -6.30 -7.91
C ILE A 94 13.58 -6.26 -6.61
N VAL A 95 13.76 -7.21 -5.70
CA VAL A 95 13.03 -7.26 -4.44
C VAL A 95 13.42 -6.11 -3.50
N PRO A 96 14.69 -5.77 -3.29
CA PRO A 96 15.06 -4.52 -2.62
C PRO A 96 14.38 -3.28 -3.24
N ASN A 97 14.38 -3.14 -4.56
CA ASN A 97 13.74 -1.99 -5.21
C ASN A 97 12.23 -1.97 -4.97
N LEU A 98 11.53 -3.10 -5.06
CA LEU A 98 10.09 -3.19 -4.74
C LEU A 98 9.79 -2.80 -3.28
N VAL A 99 10.66 -3.15 -2.33
CA VAL A 99 10.43 -2.87 -0.90
C VAL A 99 10.83 -1.44 -0.52
N TYR A 100 11.91 -0.90 -1.10
CA TYR A 100 12.46 0.38 -0.65
C TYR A 100 12.17 1.56 -1.57
N ALA A 101 11.93 1.32 -2.86
CA ALA A 101 11.77 2.36 -3.86
C ALA A 101 10.37 2.43 -4.47
N ALA A 102 9.71 1.30 -4.71
CA ALA A 102 8.37 1.28 -5.28
C ALA A 102 7.35 1.99 -4.38
N ASN A 103 6.36 2.61 -5.01
CA ASN A 103 5.25 3.28 -4.32
C ASN A 103 3.87 2.88 -4.87
N GLY A 104 3.82 1.96 -5.85
CA GLY A 104 2.62 1.46 -6.48
C GLY A 104 2.31 2.07 -7.85
N SER A 105 2.91 3.22 -8.20
CA SER A 105 2.74 3.81 -9.52
C SER A 105 3.40 2.99 -10.65
N GLU A 106 4.24 2.05 -10.29
CA GLU A 106 4.90 1.11 -11.19
C GLU A 106 4.02 -0.10 -11.54
N VAL A 107 2.87 -0.26 -10.88
CA VAL A 107 1.93 -1.36 -11.13
C VAL A 107 1.10 -1.03 -12.34
N GLU A 108 1.36 -1.70 -13.46
CA GLU A 108 0.68 -1.51 -14.74
C GLU A 108 -0.63 -2.29 -14.82
N THR A 109 -0.61 -3.55 -14.38
CA THR A 109 -1.76 -4.46 -14.48
C THR A 109 -2.01 -5.15 -13.15
N VAL A 110 -3.28 -5.28 -12.77
CA VAL A 110 -3.72 -6.04 -11.61
C VAL A 110 -4.73 -7.10 -12.03
N ILE A 111 -4.47 -8.33 -11.62
CA ILE A 111 -5.33 -9.49 -11.86
C ILE A 111 -5.77 -10.02 -10.49
N ILE A 112 -7.07 -10.21 -10.29
CA ILE A 112 -7.66 -10.77 -9.06
C ILE A 112 -8.57 -11.93 -9.46
N ASP A 113 -8.33 -13.09 -8.87
CA ASP A 113 -9.06 -14.33 -9.17
C ASP A 113 -9.13 -14.63 -10.67
N GLY A 114 -8.06 -14.32 -11.42
CA GLY A 114 -7.94 -14.49 -12.85
C GLY A 114 -8.61 -13.40 -13.71
N GLN A 115 -9.23 -12.40 -13.11
CA GLN A 115 -9.84 -11.27 -13.83
C GLN A 115 -8.92 -10.05 -13.81
N VAL A 116 -8.70 -9.44 -14.97
CA VAL A 116 -7.98 -8.17 -15.06
C VAL A 116 -8.87 -7.07 -14.52
N VAL A 117 -8.46 -6.41 -13.43
CA VAL A 117 -9.21 -5.33 -12.77
C VAL A 117 -8.56 -3.97 -12.96
N VAL A 118 -7.26 -3.95 -13.25
CA VAL A 118 -6.52 -2.76 -13.70
C VAL A 118 -5.71 -3.16 -14.93
N ASP A 119 -5.71 -2.35 -15.96
CA ASP A 119 -4.90 -2.53 -17.17
C ASP A 119 -4.34 -1.17 -17.62
N GLN A 120 -3.04 -1.13 -17.92
CA GLN A 120 -2.32 0.10 -18.29
C GLN A 120 -2.63 1.28 -17.34
N HIS A 121 -2.62 1.01 -16.04
CA HIS A 121 -2.95 1.93 -14.94
C HIS A 121 -4.42 2.37 -14.88
N GLU A 122 -5.30 1.88 -15.76
CA GLU A 122 -6.73 2.21 -15.73
C GLU A 122 -7.52 1.16 -14.94
N ILE A 123 -8.37 1.62 -14.01
CA ILE A 123 -9.26 0.75 -13.24
C ILE A 123 -10.46 0.38 -14.14
N LEU A 124 -10.64 -0.93 -14.39
CA LEU A 124 -11.70 -1.41 -15.30
C LEU A 124 -13.05 -1.65 -14.60
N THR A 125 -13.07 -1.72 -13.29
CA THR A 125 -14.26 -2.13 -12.52
C THR A 125 -15.11 -0.95 -12.05
N VAL A 126 -14.55 0.26 -11.95
CA VAL A 126 -15.24 1.48 -11.53
C VAL A 126 -14.65 2.69 -12.25
N SER A 127 -15.46 3.76 -12.36
CA SER A 127 -14.96 5.06 -12.80
C SER A 127 -14.24 5.76 -11.64
N GLU A 128 -12.92 5.90 -11.70
CA GLU A 128 -12.12 6.60 -10.69
C GLU A 128 -12.65 8.02 -10.45
N LYS A 129 -12.98 8.76 -11.53
CA LYS A 129 -13.54 10.11 -11.47
C LYS A 129 -14.85 10.15 -10.68
N ASP A 130 -15.72 9.15 -10.84
CA ASP A 130 -17.01 9.12 -10.15
C ASP A 130 -16.82 8.77 -8.67
N VAL A 131 -15.89 7.87 -8.35
CA VAL A 131 -15.53 7.53 -6.96
C VAL A 131 -14.96 8.75 -6.24
N VAL A 132 -13.99 9.46 -6.84
CA VAL A 132 -13.40 10.68 -6.28
C VAL A 132 -14.47 11.76 -6.09
N SER A 133 -15.35 11.95 -7.09
CA SER A 133 -16.44 12.93 -7.01
C SER A 133 -17.44 12.58 -5.89
N ALA A 134 -17.77 11.31 -5.71
CA ALA A 134 -18.65 10.84 -4.64
C ALA A 134 -18.01 11.03 -3.25
N ALA A 135 -16.73 10.70 -3.11
CA ALA A 135 -15.98 10.91 -1.88
C ALA A 135 -15.93 12.40 -1.48
N ASN A 136 -15.65 13.29 -2.43
CA ASN A 136 -15.65 14.73 -2.19
C ASN A 136 -17.04 15.26 -1.76
N ARG A 137 -18.12 14.80 -2.40
CA ARG A 137 -19.48 15.15 -1.95
C ARG A 137 -19.75 14.71 -0.52
N SER A 138 -19.39 13.46 -0.19
CA SER A 138 -19.56 12.92 1.18
C SER A 138 -18.75 13.72 2.21
N ALA A 139 -17.52 14.09 1.88
CA ALA A 139 -16.67 14.92 2.75
C ALA A 139 -17.31 16.30 3.00
N MET A 140 -17.86 16.95 1.97
CA MET A 140 -18.56 18.23 2.11
C MET A 140 -19.80 18.14 3.01
N GLU A 141 -20.57 17.05 2.92
CA GLU A 141 -21.72 16.82 3.81
C GLU A 141 -21.28 16.58 5.27
N ILE A 142 -20.17 15.89 5.49
CA ILE A 142 -19.58 15.74 6.82
C ILE A 142 -19.16 17.10 7.38
N CYS A 143 -18.47 17.92 6.58
CA CYS A 143 -18.06 19.27 7.00
C CYS A 143 -19.25 20.15 7.37
N LYS A 144 -20.35 20.11 6.58
CA LYS A 144 -21.59 20.85 6.92
C LYS A 144 -22.17 20.43 8.27
N ARG A 145 -22.21 19.12 8.54
CA ARG A 145 -22.71 18.60 9.83
C ARG A 145 -21.80 19.01 10.99
N LEU A 146 -20.49 18.96 10.81
CA LEU A 146 -19.51 19.40 11.83
C LEU A 146 -19.71 20.89 12.19
N LYS A 147 -19.89 21.75 11.19
CA LYS A 147 -20.17 23.17 11.41
C LYS A 147 -21.43 23.41 12.26
N GLN A 148 -22.50 22.62 12.03
CA GLN A 148 -23.75 22.73 12.79
C GLN A 148 -23.58 22.35 14.28
N THR A 149 -22.63 21.45 14.59
CA THR A 149 -22.35 21.02 15.98
C THR A 149 -21.40 21.96 16.72
N GLY A 150 -20.77 22.91 16.04
CA GLY A 150 -19.72 23.77 16.60
C GLY A 150 -18.41 23.07 16.91
N TRP A 151 -18.28 21.80 16.59
CA TRP A 151 -17.14 20.94 16.92
C TRP A 151 -15.83 21.38 16.23
N GLU A 152 -15.96 22.16 15.16
CA GLU A 152 -14.80 22.74 14.45
C GLU A 152 -13.89 23.59 15.36
N LYS A 153 -14.47 24.23 16.40
CA LYS A 153 -13.73 25.07 17.34
C LYS A 153 -12.80 24.28 18.27
N ASP A 154 -13.08 22.99 18.44
CA ASP A 154 -12.31 22.09 19.29
C ASP A 154 -11.22 21.35 18.50
N LEU A 155 -11.20 21.48 17.17
CA LEU A 155 -10.18 20.85 16.35
C LEU A 155 -8.82 21.55 16.55
N PRO A 156 -7.72 20.79 16.69
CA PRO A 156 -6.37 21.38 16.77
C PRO A 156 -6.04 22.34 15.62
N LEU A 157 -6.52 22.05 14.40
CA LEU A 157 -6.35 22.90 13.23
C LEU A 157 -6.98 24.28 13.41
N ALA A 158 -8.14 24.41 14.04
CA ALA A 158 -8.76 25.71 14.30
C ALA A 158 -7.86 26.56 15.22
N LYS A 159 -7.33 25.98 16.29
CA LYS A 159 -6.40 26.64 17.19
C LYS A 159 -5.10 27.04 16.49
N TRP A 160 -4.55 26.18 15.66
CA TRP A 160 -3.33 26.48 14.90
C TRP A 160 -3.55 27.61 13.87
N GLY A 161 -4.76 27.71 13.29
CA GLY A 161 -5.11 28.84 12.43
C GLY A 161 -5.17 30.16 13.20
N GLU A 162 -5.77 30.17 14.41
CA GLU A 162 -5.81 31.33 15.29
C GLU A 162 -4.40 31.73 15.78
N GLU A 163 -3.51 30.75 15.99
CA GLU A 163 -2.12 30.95 16.38
C GLU A 163 -1.18 31.31 15.21
N GLY A 164 -1.67 31.32 13.98
CA GLY A 164 -0.91 31.74 12.78
C GLY A 164 0.06 30.69 12.24
N TYR A 165 -0.19 29.40 12.48
CA TYR A 165 0.65 28.31 11.93
C TYR A 165 0.35 27.98 10.45
N TYR A 166 -0.71 28.53 9.85
CA TYR A 166 -1.01 28.45 8.40
C TYR A 166 -1.97 29.57 7.96
#